data_2a4e7a0a1696b41ffe3b3e483cb08d7d
#
_entry.id   2a4e7a0a1696b41ffe3b3e483cb08d7d
#
_cell.length_a   1.000
_cell.length_b   1.000
_cell.length_c   1.000
_cell.angle_alpha   90.00
_cell.angle_beta   90.00
_cell.angle_gamma   90.00
#
_symmetry.space_group_name_H-M   'P 1'
#
loop_
_entity.id
_entity.type
_entity.pdbx_description
1 polymer ?
#
loop_
_entity_poly.entity_id
_entity_poly.type
_entity_poly.pdbx_seq_one_letter_code
_entity_poly.pdbx_strand_id
1 'polypeptide(L)'
;QSPYPLEVGTSYELYSKLAAAIQQDCTNGQFPLVLSGNCGASLGTINGLHGLSEEPFGVVWFDAHGDFNTPDTSPTGYLDGMCLATAAGLGWKLMARTIPGFRPLKIEHIIHAGGRDFDPEEACLMKEKGVTTIEAQQIHEKGACGALEPALNALRSRVKDIYLHFDVDVLEPNITPGNHYAVPGGLHPEQLREAFTMLRERFTIRAMGIGSFDPSYDGEGKTLRAVKELVKAAVG
;
A
#
# COMPACT_ATOMS: atom_id res chain seq x y z
N GLN A 1 -19.33 -9.77 -18.34
CA GLN A 1 -18.64 -10.91 -17.66
C GLN A 1 -17.17 -10.86 -17.97
N SER A 2 -16.32 -11.05 -16.97
CA SER A 2 -14.88 -11.17 -17.19
C SER A 2 -14.60 -12.33 -18.18
N PRO A 3 -13.70 -12.15 -19.16
CA PRO A 3 -13.24 -13.26 -19.99
C PRO A 3 -12.52 -14.35 -19.16
N TYR A 4 -12.16 -14.04 -17.93
CA TYR A 4 -11.51 -14.94 -16.97
C TYR A 4 -12.48 -15.26 -15.84
N PRO A 5 -13.15 -16.43 -15.82
CA PRO A 5 -14.18 -16.77 -14.84
C PRO A 5 -13.63 -17.07 -13.43
N LEU A 6 -12.31 -16.93 -13.24
CA LEU A 6 -11.64 -17.17 -11.97
C LEU A 6 -11.40 -15.85 -11.24
N GLU A 7 -11.15 -15.92 -9.93
CA GLU A 7 -10.89 -14.79 -9.05
C GLU A 7 -9.82 -13.83 -9.61
N VAL A 8 -8.68 -14.37 -10.06
CA VAL A 8 -7.59 -13.59 -10.66
C VAL A 8 -8.08 -12.72 -11.82
N GLY A 9 -8.80 -13.30 -12.78
CA GLY A 9 -9.29 -12.57 -13.94
C GLY A 9 -10.28 -11.47 -13.58
N THR A 10 -11.19 -11.74 -12.64
CA THR A 10 -12.16 -10.77 -12.15
C THR A 10 -11.46 -9.61 -11.43
N SER A 11 -10.47 -9.91 -10.59
CA SER A 11 -9.69 -8.91 -9.87
C SER A 11 -8.95 -7.98 -10.82
N TYR A 12 -8.25 -8.50 -11.83
CA TYR A 12 -7.52 -7.67 -12.80
C TYR A 12 -8.45 -6.86 -13.71
N GLU A 13 -9.66 -7.34 -14.01
CA GLU A 13 -10.68 -6.53 -14.68
C GLU A 13 -11.13 -5.35 -13.79
N LEU A 14 -11.34 -5.57 -12.51
CA LEU A 14 -11.67 -4.51 -11.55
C LEU A 14 -10.52 -3.51 -11.41
N TYR A 15 -9.27 -3.97 -11.33
CA TYR A 15 -8.10 -3.08 -11.29
C TYR A 15 -7.99 -2.22 -12.56
N SER A 16 -8.32 -2.77 -13.73
CA SER A 16 -8.35 -2.02 -14.99
C SER A 16 -9.42 -0.93 -14.99
N LYS A 17 -10.61 -1.23 -14.47
CA LYS A 17 -11.70 -0.24 -14.31
C LYS A 17 -11.31 0.84 -13.31
N LEU A 18 -10.68 0.46 -12.20
CA LEU A 18 -10.19 1.40 -11.20
C LEU A 18 -9.10 2.31 -11.79
N ALA A 19 -8.17 1.78 -12.58
CA ALA A 19 -7.14 2.60 -13.22
C ALA A 19 -7.75 3.68 -14.11
N ALA A 20 -8.79 3.35 -14.90
CA ALA A 20 -9.50 4.32 -15.72
C ALA A 20 -10.21 5.39 -14.87
N ALA A 21 -10.86 5.01 -13.76
CA ALA A 21 -11.49 5.94 -12.84
C ALA A 21 -10.48 6.91 -12.20
N ILE A 22 -9.35 6.40 -11.72
CA ILE A 22 -8.25 7.21 -11.16
C ILE A 22 -7.75 8.25 -12.18
N GLN A 23 -7.56 7.85 -13.43
CA GLN A 23 -7.15 8.79 -14.50
C GLN A 23 -8.18 9.89 -14.70
N GLN A 24 -9.46 9.54 -14.73
CA GLN A 24 -10.54 10.51 -14.89
C GLN A 24 -10.61 11.48 -13.72
N ASP A 25 -10.56 11.00 -12.49
CA ASP A 25 -10.62 11.82 -11.28
C ASP A 25 -9.45 12.81 -11.21
N CYS A 26 -8.23 12.33 -11.42
CA CYS A 26 -7.04 13.18 -11.44
C CYS A 26 -7.10 14.24 -12.57
N THR A 27 -7.60 13.88 -13.76
CA THR A 27 -7.76 14.82 -14.87
C THR A 27 -8.77 15.92 -14.53
N ASN A 28 -9.76 15.60 -13.72
CA ASN A 28 -10.75 16.55 -13.20
C ASN A 28 -10.24 17.36 -11.99
N GLY A 29 -8.98 17.19 -11.59
CA GLY A 29 -8.37 17.85 -10.43
C GLY A 29 -8.82 17.30 -9.08
N GLN A 30 -9.43 16.11 -9.06
CA GLN A 30 -9.85 15.44 -7.84
C GLN A 30 -8.71 14.62 -7.23
N PHE A 31 -8.72 14.51 -5.91
CA PHE A 31 -7.79 13.63 -5.18
C PHE A 31 -8.42 12.24 -5.01
N PRO A 32 -7.83 11.17 -5.58
CA PRO A 32 -8.34 9.83 -5.41
C PRO A 32 -8.09 9.29 -3.99
N LEU A 33 -9.17 9.05 -3.25
CA LEU A 33 -9.17 8.29 -2.01
C LEU A 33 -9.86 6.95 -2.28
N VAL A 34 -9.07 5.88 -2.36
CA VAL A 34 -9.57 4.54 -2.69
C VAL A 34 -9.83 3.75 -1.41
N LEU A 35 -11.06 3.33 -1.20
CA LEU A 35 -11.46 2.43 -0.12
C LEU A 35 -11.71 1.04 -0.69
N SER A 36 -10.96 0.04 -0.23
CA SER A 36 -11.02 -1.31 -0.76
C SER A 36 -11.09 -2.37 0.33
N GLY A 37 -11.65 -3.51 0.00
CA GLY A 37 -11.69 -4.67 0.90
C GLY A 37 -10.34 -5.35 1.04
N ASN A 38 -9.40 -5.06 0.12
CA ASN A 38 -8.05 -5.66 0.12
C ASN A 38 -7.03 -4.79 -0.63
N CYS A 39 -5.73 -5.08 -0.44
CA CYS A 39 -4.61 -4.29 -0.95
C CYS A 39 -4.42 -4.39 -2.47
N GLY A 40 -4.96 -5.42 -3.12
CA GLY A 40 -4.88 -5.61 -4.57
C GLY A 40 -5.43 -4.46 -5.40
N ALA A 41 -6.38 -3.67 -4.87
CA ALA A 41 -6.88 -2.46 -5.52
C ALA A 41 -5.79 -1.40 -5.78
N SER A 42 -4.68 -1.46 -5.04
CA SER A 42 -3.50 -0.60 -5.27
C SER A 42 -2.95 -0.73 -6.69
N LEU A 43 -3.05 -1.92 -7.31
CA LEU A 43 -2.63 -2.13 -8.69
C LEU A 43 -3.41 -1.23 -9.66
N GLY A 44 -4.72 -1.08 -9.46
CA GLY A 44 -5.52 -0.14 -10.24
C GLY A 44 -5.10 1.30 -9.99
N THR A 45 -4.91 1.69 -8.74
CA THR A 45 -4.53 3.06 -8.36
C THR A 45 -3.17 3.45 -8.93
N ILE A 46 -2.15 2.61 -8.72
CA ILE A 46 -0.77 2.84 -9.19
C ILE A 46 -0.75 2.98 -10.72
N ASN A 47 -1.46 2.09 -11.44
CA ASN A 47 -1.46 2.11 -12.89
C ASN A 47 -2.32 3.27 -13.46
N GLY A 48 -3.36 3.67 -12.75
CA GLY A 48 -4.09 4.89 -13.05
C GLY A 48 -3.20 6.13 -12.99
N LEU A 49 -2.38 6.26 -11.93
CA LEU A 49 -1.40 7.34 -11.81
C LEU A 49 -0.32 7.27 -12.90
N HIS A 50 0.18 6.08 -13.24
CA HIS A 50 1.13 5.87 -14.34
C HIS A 50 0.58 6.34 -15.69
N GLY A 51 -0.72 6.17 -15.93
CA GLY A 51 -1.35 6.60 -17.18
C GLY A 51 -1.42 8.11 -17.37
N LEU A 52 -1.18 8.90 -16.31
CA LEU A 52 -1.27 10.36 -16.33
C LEU A 52 0.06 11.05 -16.65
N SER A 53 1.18 10.42 -16.35
CA SER A 53 2.50 11.03 -16.47
C SER A 53 3.59 9.98 -16.58
N GLU A 54 4.65 10.31 -17.34
CA GLU A 54 5.90 9.55 -17.38
C GLU A 54 6.82 9.88 -16.18
N GLU A 55 6.53 10.93 -15.44
CA GLU A 55 7.30 11.29 -14.24
C GLU A 55 7.18 10.20 -13.19
N PRO A 56 8.32 9.79 -12.59
CA PRO A 56 8.30 8.75 -11.58
C PRO A 56 7.66 9.25 -10.29
N PHE A 57 6.96 8.35 -9.61
CA PHE A 57 6.50 8.57 -8.24
C PHE A 57 6.95 7.43 -7.33
N GLY A 58 6.94 7.67 -6.02
CA GLY A 58 7.23 6.67 -5.01
C GLY A 58 5.96 6.03 -4.46
N VAL A 59 6.15 4.91 -3.77
CA VAL A 59 5.11 4.23 -3.03
C VAL A 59 5.56 4.10 -1.58
N VAL A 60 4.73 4.58 -0.67
CA VAL A 60 4.92 4.34 0.77
C VAL A 60 3.78 3.45 1.22
N TRP A 61 4.13 2.25 1.63
CA TRP A 61 3.24 1.14 1.92
C TRP A 61 3.25 0.85 3.42
N PHE A 62 2.14 1.17 4.10
CA PHE A 62 1.97 0.83 5.52
C PHE A 62 1.13 -0.42 5.63
N ASP A 63 1.72 -1.48 6.18
CA ASP A 63 1.13 -2.81 6.25
C ASP A 63 1.82 -3.64 7.34
N ALA A 64 1.10 -4.58 7.95
CA ALA A 64 1.67 -5.61 8.82
C ALA A 64 2.43 -6.67 8.03
N HIS A 65 1.97 -6.96 6.82
CA HIS A 65 2.45 -8.01 5.92
C HIS A 65 3.36 -7.42 4.84
N GLY A 66 4.00 -8.27 4.04
CA GLY A 66 4.91 -7.79 2.98
C GLY A 66 4.19 -7.41 1.70
N ASP A 67 3.09 -8.10 1.41
CA ASP A 67 2.39 -8.05 0.12
C ASP A 67 3.33 -8.24 -1.08
N PHE A 68 4.47 -8.89 -0.81
CA PHE A 68 5.58 -9.05 -1.75
C PHE A 68 5.81 -10.51 -2.17
N ASN A 69 4.88 -11.40 -1.83
CA ASN A 69 4.87 -12.75 -2.37
C ASN A 69 4.70 -12.74 -3.90
N THR A 70 5.13 -13.80 -4.52
CA THR A 70 4.89 -14.13 -5.93
C THR A 70 4.15 -15.47 -6.00
N PRO A 71 3.62 -15.88 -7.14
CA PRO A 71 3.09 -17.24 -7.30
C PRO A 71 4.09 -18.35 -6.92
N ASP A 72 5.39 -18.06 -6.96
CA ASP A 72 6.44 -19.04 -6.66
C ASP A 72 6.80 -19.05 -5.16
N THR A 73 6.54 -17.96 -4.41
CA THR A 73 6.92 -17.83 -3.00
C THR A 73 5.73 -17.95 -2.04
N SER A 74 4.51 -17.70 -2.51
CA SER A 74 3.32 -17.68 -1.66
C SER A 74 2.98 -19.09 -1.14
N PRO A 75 2.88 -19.28 0.18
CA PRO A 75 2.51 -20.57 0.74
C PRO A 75 1.02 -20.89 0.56
N THR A 76 0.17 -19.89 0.35
CA THR A 76 -1.29 -20.02 0.29
C THR A 76 -1.87 -19.81 -1.11
N GLY A 77 -1.13 -19.15 -1.99
CA GLY A 77 -1.63 -18.69 -3.29
C GLY A 77 -2.57 -17.47 -3.19
N TYR A 78 -2.68 -16.83 -2.01
CA TYR A 78 -3.56 -15.68 -1.78
C TYR A 78 -3.10 -14.48 -2.60
N LEU A 79 -3.98 -14.03 -3.51
CA LEU A 79 -3.65 -13.03 -4.51
C LEU A 79 -3.29 -11.67 -3.90
N ASP A 80 -3.94 -11.32 -2.79
CA ASP A 80 -3.77 -10.02 -2.15
C ASP A 80 -2.34 -9.84 -1.61
N GLY A 81 -1.77 -10.86 -0.97
CA GLY A 81 -0.39 -10.86 -0.49
C GLY A 81 0.69 -10.83 -1.60
N MET A 82 0.30 -10.57 -2.87
CA MET A 82 1.22 -10.48 -4.01
C MET A 82 1.17 -9.11 -4.71
N CYS A 83 0.38 -8.17 -4.22
CA CYS A 83 0.07 -6.96 -4.98
C CYS A 83 1.25 -6.01 -5.10
N LEU A 84 2.06 -5.82 -4.06
CA LEU A 84 3.24 -4.97 -4.11
C LEU A 84 4.34 -5.58 -5.00
N ALA A 85 4.57 -6.90 -4.93
CA ALA A 85 5.48 -7.59 -5.84
C ALA A 85 5.01 -7.49 -7.31
N THR A 86 3.71 -7.60 -7.54
CA THR A 86 3.13 -7.45 -8.88
C THR A 86 3.29 -6.02 -9.40
N ALA A 87 3.09 -5.01 -8.55
CA ALA A 87 3.35 -3.60 -8.89
C ALA A 87 4.82 -3.38 -9.26
N ALA A 88 5.75 -4.08 -8.60
CA ALA A 88 7.18 -4.09 -8.93
C ALA A 88 7.54 -4.97 -10.16
N GLY A 89 6.56 -5.62 -10.80
CA GLY A 89 6.77 -6.45 -12.01
C GLY A 89 7.34 -7.83 -11.73
N LEU A 90 7.29 -8.33 -10.50
CA LEU A 90 7.84 -9.63 -10.11
C LEU A 90 6.83 -10.77 -10.23
N GLY A 91 5.54 -10.51 -9.94
CA GLY A 91 4.47 -11.49 -10.03
C GLY A 91 3.44 -11.18 -11.12
N TRP A 92 2.63 -12.18 -11.49
CA TRP A 92 1.46 -12.05 -12.39
C TRP A 92 1.67 -11.19 -13.64
N LYS A 93 2.85 -11.23 -14.26
CA LYS A 93 3.33 -10.29 -15.30
C LYS A 93 2.38 -10.16 -16.49
N LEU A 94 1.75 -11.24 -16.94
CA LEU A 94 0.81 -11.20 -18.05
C LEU A 94 -0.50 -10.51 -17.65
N MET A 95 -0.99 -10.82 -16.47
CA MET A 95 -2.21 -10.21 -15.95
C MET A 95 -2.00 -8.73 -15.63
N ALA A 96 -0.88 -8.36 -15.02
CA ALA A 96 -0.54 -6.97 -14.73
C ALA A 96 -0.55 -6.09 -16.00
N ARG A 97 -0.06 -6.60 -17.12
CA ARG A 97 -0.05 -5.91 -18.41
C ARG A 97 -1.46 -5.67 -18.99
N THR A 98 -2.50 -6.32 -18.47
CA THR A 98 -3.88 -6.02 -18.89
C THR A 98 -4.43 -4.76 -18.26
N ILE A 99 -3.80 -4.25 -17.19
CA ILE A 99 -4.18 -2.99 -16.56
C ILE A 99 -3.62 -1.83 -17.39
N PRO A 100 -4.46 -0.90 -17.86
CA PRO A 100 -3.99 0.28 -18.61
C PRO A 100 -2.96 1.08 -17.81
N GLY A 101 -1.87 1.48 -18.46
CA GLY A 101 -0.80 2.24 -17.82
C GLY A 101 0.22 1.39 -17.06
N PHE A 102 0.11 0.06 -17.07
CA PHE A 102 1.03 -0.81 -16.32
C PHE A 102 2.49 -0.56 -16.71
N ARG A 103 3.25 -0.13 -15.71
CA ARG A 103 4.71 -0.04 -15.70
C ARG A 103 5.20 -0.53 -14.35
N PRO A 104 6.21 -1.40 -14.29
CA PRO A 104 6.77 -1.83 -13.03
C PRO A 104 7.31 -0.65 -12.21
N LEU A 105 6.99 -0.62 -10.93
CA LEU A 105 7.63 0.29 -9.99
C LEU A 105 9.12 -0.06 -9.86
N LYS A 106 9.95 0.97 -9.75
CA LYS A 106 11.34 0.77 -9.36
C LYS A 106 11.41 0.45 -7.87
N ILE A 107 12.17 -0.58 -7.52
CA ILE A 107 12.30 -1.03 -6.12
C ILE A 107 12.79 0.12 -5.21
N GLU A 108 13.73 0.92 -5.69
CA GLU A 108 14.25 2.09 -4.97
C GLU A 108 13.23 3.22 -4.75
N HIS A 109 12.04 3.10 -5.31
CA HIS A 109 10.91 4.02 -5.10
C HIS A 109 9.86 3.45 -4.13
N ILE A 110 10.12 2.29 -3.54
CA ILE A 110 9.21 1.62 -2.61
C ILE A 110 9.79 1.72 -1.20
N ILE A 111 8.96 2.19 -0.26
CA ILE A 111 9.18 2.09 1.17
C ILE A 111 8.04 1.27 1.74
N HIS A 112 8.36 0.18 2.41
CA HIS A 112 7.44 -0.63 3.18
C HIS A 112 7.64 -0.31 4.67
N ALA A 113 6.58 0.00 5.41
CA ALA A 113 6.65 0.44 6.80
C ALA A 113 5.59 -0.23 7.69
N GLY A 114 5.98 -0.65 8.88
CA GLY A 114 5.09 -1.29 9.85
C GLY A 114 5.06 -2.81 9.80
N GLY A 115 5.80 -3.41 8.84
CA GLY A 115 5.85 -4.86 8.68
C GLY A 115 6.34 -5.61 9.91
N ARG A 116 5.74 -6.77 10.19
CA ARG A 116 6.06 -7.63 11.31
C ARG A 116 5.64 -9.08 11.14
N ASP A 117 4.87 -9.38 10.11
CA ASP A 117 4.42 -10.72 9.77
C ASP A 117 4.72 -10.99 8.29
N PHE A 118 5.89 -11.52 8.03
CA PHE A 118 6.38 -11.83 6.70
C PHE A 118 6.51 -13.34 6.52
N ASP A 119 6.06 -13.86 5.39
CA ASP A 119 6.43 -15.22 5.00
C ASP A 119 7.95 -15.31 4.79
N PRO A 120 8.61 -16.44 5.18
CA PRO A 120 10.06 -16.54 5.10
C PRO A 120 10.66 -16.29 3.69
N GLU A 121 10.01 -16.81 2.65
CA GLU A 121 10.47 -16.62 1.26
C GLU A 121 10.17 -15.21 0.76
N GLU A 122 9.08 -14.60 1.21
CA GLU A 122 8.75 -13.21 0.96
C GLU A 122 9.81 -12.26 1.53
N ALA A 123 10.15 -12.43 2.81
CA ALA A 123 11.20 -11.65 3.47
C ALA A 123 12.56 -11.79 2.76
N CYS A 124 12.90 -13.00 2.32
CA CYS A 124 14.10 -13.24 1.52
C CYS A 124 14.05 -12.49 0.18
N LEU A 125 12.92 -12.53 -0.51
CA LEU A 125 12.73 -11.84 -1.78
C LEU A 125 12.80 -10.30 -1.62
N MET A 126 12.13 -9.74 -0.62
CA MET A 126 12.21 -8.31 -0.32
C MET A 126 13.65 -7.86 -0.09
N LYS A 127 14.40 -8.62 0.71
CA LYS A 127 15.81 -8.36 0.99
C LYS A 127 16.67 -8.51 -0.28
N GLU A 128 16.49 -9.57 -1.05
CA GLU A 128 17.22 -9.80 -2.32
C GLU A 128 17.03 -8.65 -3.30
N LYS A 129 15.78 -8.17 -3.44
CA LYS A 129 15.46 -7.06 -4.33
C LYS A 129 15.85 -5.69 -3.79
N GLY A 130 16.18 -5.60 -2.50
CA GLY A 130 16.57 -4.34 -1.85
C GLY A 130 15.40 -3.40 -1.58
N VAL A 131 14.22 -3.95 -1.27
CA VAL A 131 13.08 -3.15 -0.80
C VAL A 131 13.45 -2.48 0.51
N THR A 132 13.22 -1.17 0.59
CA THR A 132 13.41 -0.43 1.85
C THR A 132 12.28 -0.81 2.82
N THR A 133 12.62 -1.57 3.85
CA THR A 133 11.67 -2.05 4.85
C THR A 133 11.97 -1.43 6.20
N ILE A 134 10.95 -0.88 6.87
CA ILE A 134 11.01 -0.30 8.21
C ILE A 134 9.99 -1.05 9.07
N GLU A 135 10.46 -1.97 9.88
CA GLU A 135 9.60 -2.80 10.72
C GLU A 135 8.91 -2.00 11.83
N ALA A 136 7.78 -2.49 12.31
CA ALA A 136 7.02 -1.86 13.40
C ALA A 136 7.89 -1.66 14.64
N GLN A 137 8.75 -2.63 14.98
CA GLN A 137 9.68 -2.52 16.11
C GLN A 137 10.60 -1.30 15.98
N GLN A 138 11.14 -1.02 14.80
CA GLN A 138 12.01 0.15 14.59
C GLN A 138 11.25 1.47 14.81
N ILE A 139 9.96 1.50 14.44
CA ILE A 139 9.10 2.66 14.67
C ILE A 139 8.78 2.82 16.16
N HIS A 140 8.57 1.73 16.89
CA HIS A 140 8.39 1.78 18.35
C HIS A 140 9.64 2.28 19.08
N GLU A 141 10.83 1.85 18.66
CA GLU A 141 12.09 2.19 19.31
C GLU A 141 12.54 3.64 19.02
N LYS A 142 12.32 4.14 17.79
CA LYS A 142 12.88 5.41 17.32
C LYS A 142 11.84 6.53 17.15
N GLY A 143 10.56 6.21 17.34
CA GLY A 143 9.45 7.04 16.89
C GLY A 143 9.27 7.02 15.37
N ALA A 144 8.09 7.41 14.89
CA ALA A 144 7.80 7.39 13.45
C ALA A 144 8.77 8.28 12.66
N CYS A 145 9.01 9.49 13.13
CA CYS A 145 9.94 10.41 12.48
C CYS A 145 11.37 9.84 12.39
N GLY A 146 11.92 9.36 13.52
CA GLY A 146 13.30 8.87 13.56
C GLY A 146 13.52 7.61 12.73
N ALA A 147 12.52 6.73 12.65
CA ALA A 147 12.61 5.50 11.87
C ALA A 147 12.49 5.73 10.35
N LEU A 148 11.56 6.60 9.94
CA LEU A 148 11.24 6.82 8.53
C LEU A 148 12.18 7.83 7.85
N GLU A 149 12.74 8.79 8.59
CA GLU A 149 13.48 9.92 8.02
C GLU A 149 14.59 9.54 7.03
N PRO A 150 15.48 8.58 7.29
CA PRO A 150 16.54 8.21 6.35
C PRO A 150 15.98 7.69 5.01
N ALA A 151 14.94 6.86 5.07
CA ALA A 151 14.29 6.30 3.89
C ALA A 151 13.54 7.37 3.09
N LEU A 152 12.84 8.26 3.77
CA LEU A 152 12.11 9.36 3.12
C LEU A 152 13.07 10.36 2.47
N ASN A 153 14.22 10.66 3.08
CA ASN A 153 15.24 11.51 2.48
C ASN A 153 15.81 10.87 1.20
N ALA A 154 16.09 9.56 1.23
CA ALA A 154 16.54 8.82 0.06
C ALA A 154 15.46 8.81 -1.06
N LEU A 155 14.19 8.58 -0.71
CA LEU A 155 13.09 8.61 -1.66
C LEU A 155 12.90 10.02 -2.25
N ARG A 156 12.94 11.06 -1.41
CA ARG A 156 12.74 12.46 -1.82
C ARG A 156 13.78 12.95 -2.82
N SER A 157 15.00 12.38 -2.78
CA SER A 157 16.04 12.68 -3.77
C SER A 157 15.73 12.13 -5.18
N ARG A 158 14.78 11.20 -5.29
CA ARG A 158 14.42 10.52 -6.55
C ARG A 158 13.07 10.95 -7.10
N VAL A 159 12.10 11.23 -6.20
CA VAL A 159 10.73 11.54 -6.58
C VAL A 159 10.15 12.66 -5.73
N LYS A 160 9.17 13.39 -6.30
CA LYS A 160 8.42 14.44 -5.59
C LYS A 160 7.04 13.96 -5.16
N ASP A 161 6.47 13.08 -5.95
CA ASP A 161 5.12 12.57 -5.84
C ASP A 161 5.13 11.16 -5.25
N ILE A 162 4.11 10.83 -4.44
CA ILE A 162 3.93 9.49 -3.89
C ILE A 162 2.47 9.02 -3.99
N TYR A 163 2.32 7.70 -4.05
CA TYR A 163 1.12 6.99 -3.66
C TYR A 163 1.27 6.51 -2.21
N LEU A 164 0.29 6.82 -1.38
CA LEU A 164 0.24 6.35 0.01
C LEU A 164 -0.71 5.17 0.10
N HIS A 165 -0.19 4.00 0.43
CA HIS A 165 -0.98 2.82 0.76
C HIS A 165 -1.07 2.65 2.27
N PHE A 166 -2.26 2.38 2.77
CA PHE A 166 -2.53 2.15 4.18
C PHE A 166 -3.42 0.92 4.33
N ASP A 167 -2.82 -0.23 4.62
CA ASP A 167 -3.56 -1.35 5.16
C ASP A 167 -3.88 -1.09 6.62
N VAL A 168 -5.17 -1.26 7.01
CA VAL A 168 -5.58 -0.97 8.38
C VAL A 168 -5.00 -1.93 9.40
N ASP A 169 -4.52 -3.09 8.98
CA ASP A 169 -3.91 -4.08 9.89
C ASP A 169 -2.48 -3.73 10.31
N VAL A 170 -1.86 -2.69 9.72
CA VAL A 170 -0.64 -2.11 10.27
C VAL A 170 -0.84 -1.60 11.69
N LEU A 171 -2.06 -1.23 12.05
CA LEU A 171 -2.44 -0.77 13.38
C LEU A 171 -2.40 -1.90 14.42
N GLU A 172 -2.21 -1.53 15.70
CA GLU A 172 -2.26 -2.46 16.82
C GLU A 172 -3.70 -2.97 17.04
N PRO A 173 -3.98 -4.28 16.85
CA PRO A 173 -5.35 -4.80 16.87
C PRO A 173 -6.05 -4.69 18.24
N ASN A 174 -5.31 -4.63 19.33
CA ASN A 174 -5.90 -4.43 20.66
C ASN A 174 -6.44 -3.01 20.88
N ILE A 175 -6.02 -2.06 20.06
CA ILE A 175 -6.45 -0.65 20.10
C ILE A 175 -7.46 -0.38 18.98
N THR A 176 -7.14 -0.82 17.77
CA THR A 176 -7.89 -0.57 16.54
C THR A 176 -8.05 -1.86 15.74
N PRO A 177 -8.99 -2.73 16.10
CA PRO A 177 -9.21 -3.98 15.37
C PRO A 177 -9.72 -3.69 13.96
N GLY A 178 -8.98 -4.12 12.94
CA GLY A 178 -9.27 -3.82 11.53
C GLY A 178 -9.84 -5.00 10.73
N ASN A 179 -9.31 -6.20 10.97
CA ASN A 179 -9.68 -7.42 10.25
C ASN A 179 -9.13 -8.66 10.98
N HIS A 180 -9.31 -9.85 10.41
CA HIS A 180 -8.85 -11.10 11.02
C HIS A 180 -7.38 -11.45 10.72
N TYR A 181 -6.72 -10.70 9.84
CA TYR A 181 -5.28 -10.88 9.56
C TYR A 181 -4.40 -10.06 10.49
N ALA A 182 -4.97 -9.07 11.20
CA ALA A 182 -4.21 -8.19 12.07
C ALA A 182 -3.47 -8.97 13.18
N VAL A 183 -2.17 -8.77 13.29
CA VAL A 183 -1.28 -9.41 14.26
C VAL A 183 -0.79 -8.41 15.31
N PRO A 184 -0.50 -8.85 16.57
CA PRO A 184 0.01 -7.97 17.64
C PRO A 184 1.34 -7.29 17.28
N GLY A 185 1.64 -6.20 17.97
CA GLY A 185 2.87 -5.42 17.75
C GLY A 185 2.73 -4.35 16.67
N GLY A 186 1.49 -4.00 16.34
CA GLY A 186 1.16 -2.99 15.34
C GLY A 186 1.40 -1.56 15.79
N LEU A 187 1.29 -0.64 14.87
CA LEU A 187 1.51 0.78 15.13
C LEU A 187 0.31 1.39 15.84
N HIS A 188 0.59 2.35 16.71
CA HIS A 188 -0.46 3.16 17.32
C HIS A 188 -0.92 4.27 16.34
N PRO A 189 -2.21 4.68 16.42
CA PRO A 189 -2.73 5.74 15.54
C PRO A 189 -1.90 7.03 15.57
N GLU A 190 -1.32 7.38 16.73
CA GLU A 190 -0.47 8.57 16.89
C GLU A 190 0.82 8.48 16.06
N GLN A 191 1.46 7.30 16.02
CA GLN A 191 2.67 7.07 15.23
C GLN A 191 2.38 7.18 13.73
N LEU A 192 1.26 6.63 13.27
CA LEU A 192 0.82 6.78 11.88
C LEU A 192 0.45 8.23 11.55
N ARG A 193 -0.19 8.93 12.46
CA ARG A 193 -0.52 10.35 12.27
C ARG A 193 0.75 11.20 12.09
N GLU A 194 1.77 10.96 12.89
CA GLU A 194 3.09 11.61 12.72
C GLU A 194 3.71 11.26 11.35
N ALA A 195 3.71 9.97 10.99
CA ALA A 195 4.22 9.51 9.70
C ALA A 195 3.49 10.17 8.52
N PHE A 196 2.16 10.18 8.53
CA PHE A 196 1.36 10.75 7.43
C PHE A 196 1.51 12.26 7.33
N THR A 197 1.60 12.95 8.47
CA THR A 197 1.91 14.39 8.50
C THR A 197 3.26 14.68 7.86
N MET A 198 4.29 13.89 8.22
CA MET A 198 5.64 14.02 7.64
C MET A 198 5.64 13.74 6.14
N LEU A 199 4.88 12.76 5.67
CA LEU A 199 4.75 12.46 4.24
C LEU A 199 4.13 13.64 3.49
N ARG A 200 3.02 14.18 3.98
CA ARG A 200 2.34 15.35 3.40
C ARG A 200 3.25 16.59 3.33
N GLU A 201 4.08 16.80 4.33
CA GLU A 201 5.02 17.94 4.36
C GLU A 201 6.17 17.79 3.37
N ARG A 202 6.55 16.56 3.02
CA ARG A 202 7.73 16.27 2.19
C ARG A 202 7.42 15.92 0.75
N PHE A 203 6.22 15.40 0.47
CA PHE A 203 5.81 14.89 -0.83
C PHE A 203 4.45 15.43 -1.24
N THR A 204 4.19 15.43 -2.54
CA THR A 204 2.82 15.53 -3.05
C THR A 204 2.20 14.12 -3.03
N ILE A 205 1.25 13.88 -2.14
CA ILE A 205 0.48 12.65 -2.16
C ILE A 205 -0.52 12.73 -3.30
N ARG A 206 -0.35 11.89 -4.33
CA ARG A 206 -1.17 11.91 -5.56
C ARG A 206 -2.46 11.12 -5.43
N ALA A 207 -2.44 10.10 -4.59
CA ALA A 207 -3.60 9.29 -4.23
C ALA A 207 -3.33 8.57 -2.91
N MET A 208 -4.38 8.17 -2.21
CA MET A 208 -4.31 7.34 -1.02
C MET A 208 -5.23 6.13 -1.18
N GLY A 209 -4.69 4.94 -0.90
CA GLY A 209 -5.46 3.70 -0.78
C GLY A 209 -5.59 3.29 0.67
N ILE A 210 -6.78 2.85 1.07
CA ILE A 210 -7.05 2.25 2.38
C ILE A 210 -7.58 0.85 2.13
N GLY A 211 -6.86 -0.16 2.61
CA GLY A 211 -7.15 -1.58 2.44
C GLY A 211 -7.66 -2.26 3.70
N SER A 212 -8.29 -3.39 3.50
CA SER A 212 -8.48 -4.47 4.49
C SER A 212 -9.31 -4.11 5.73
N PHE A 213 -10.15 -3.07 5.68
CA PHE A 213 -11.06 -2.74 6.78
C PHE A 213 -12.33 -3.60 6.72
N ASP A 214 -12.53 -4.42 7.76
CA ASP A 214 -13.76 -5.17 7.96
C ASP A 214 -14.56 -4.58 9.15
N PRO A 215 -15.71 -3.92 8.89
CA PRO A 215 -16.53 -3.32 9.93
C PRO A 215 -17.02 -4.30 11.00
N SER A 216 -17.07 -5.61 10.72
CA SER A 216 -17.51 -6.63 11.68
C SER A 216 -16.55 -6.78 12.86
N TYR A 217 -15.28 -6.39 12.68
CA TYR A 217 -14.26 -6.38 13.73
C TYR A 217 -14.27 -5.08 14.55
N ASP A 218 -14.84 -4.00 14.04
CA ASP A 218 -14.83 -2.66 14.66
C ASP A 218 -16.18 -2.30 15.31
N GLY A 219 -16.71 -3.17 16.15
CA GLY A 219 -18.03 -2.99 16.79
C GLY A 219 -18.18 -1.68 17.60
N GLU A 220 -17.08 -1.10 18.09
CA GLU A 220 -17.06 0.17 18.78
C GLU A 220 -16.71 1.37 17.88
N GLY A 221 -16.40 1.17 16.61
CA GLY A 221 -16.02 2.18 15.64
C GLY A 221 -14.67 2.86 15.95
N LYS A 222 -13.79 2.20 16.69
CA LYS A 222 -12.44 2.73 17.04
C LYS A 222 -11.57 2.88 15.81
N THR A 223 -11.51 1.83 15.00
CA THR A 223 -10.71 1.81 13.77
C THR A 223 -11.22 2.83 12.78
N LEU A 224 -12.53 2.89 12.56
CA LEU A 224 -13.12 3.90 11.67
C LEU A 224 -12.80 5.34 12.11
N ARG A 225 -12.82 5.62 13.41
CA ARG A 225 -12.43 6.94 13.92
C ARG A 225 -10.95 7.23 13.69
N ALA A 226 -10.08 6.26 13.99
CA ALA A 226 -8.64 6.39 13.74
C ALA A 226 -8.34 6.63 12.25
N VAL A 227 -8.92 5.83 11.36
CA VAL A 227 -8.76 5.97 9.91
C VAL A 227 -9.18 7.36 9.43
N LYS A 228 -10.30 7.89 9.89
CA LYS A 228 -10.74 9.26 9.53
C LYS A 228 -9.73 10.33 9.94
N GLU A 229 -9.14 10.24 11.12
CA GLU A 229 -8.11 11.20 11.57
C GLU A 229 -6.79 11.00 10.80
N LEU A 230 -6.45 9.78 10.44
CA LEU A 230 -5.26 9.48 9.62
C LEU A 230 -5.40 10.01 8.20
N VAL A 231 -6.58 9.88 7.58
CA VAL A 231 -6.86 10.50 6.28
C VAL A 231 -6.68 12.01 6.34
N LYS A 232 -7.22 12.68 7.36
CA LYS A 232 -7.00 14.13 7.55
C LYS A 232 -5.52 14.49 7.69
N ALA A 233 -4.74 13.67 8.41
CA ALA A 233 -3.30 13.90 8.55
C ALA A 233 -2.57 13.78 7.22
N ALA A 234 -3.01 12.87 6.34
CA ALA A 234 -2.41 12.65 5.03
C ALA A 234 -2.78 13.72 3.98
N VAL A 235 -4.04 14.21 4.00
CA VAL A 235 -4.54 15.09 2.93
C VAL A 235 -4.76 16.55 3.36
N GLY A 236 -4.80 16.85 4.65
CA GLY A 236 -4.95 18.19 5.22
C GLY A 236 -6.36 18.50 5.67
#